data_a7a538470a6451ba5313418dcbb0cc49
#
_entry.id   a7a538470a6451ba5313418dcbb0cc49
#
_cell.length_a   1.000
_cell.length_b   1.000
_cell.length_c   1.000
_cell.angle_alpha   90.00
_cell.angle_beta   90.00
_cell.angle_gamma   90.00
#
_symmetry.space_group_name_H-M   'P 1'
#
loop_
_entity.id
_entity.type
_entity.pdbx_description
1 polymer ?
#
loop_
_entity_poly.entity_id
_entity_poly.type
_entity_poly.pdbx_seq_one_letter_code
_entity_poly.pdbx_strand_id
1 'polypeptide(L)'
;MKDNLSILSKSFMLMISVCIVGCMNKQQTKEEIYDDFKNQISNISSYTCTANVEAIGNKENTTYVFKHTYKKPDYYKLEVILPKNLKGKTIEYKGDKILVHNPDINDTIELPNINDDAHYLFIGDFIKNYMQNESANLEATDNELKIEIEIPGDNKYFNKQILYVNNNTKNPDKMEILNSEGEAIFIVKYKNFKYKK
;
A
#
# COMPACT_ATOMS: atom_id res chain seq x y z
N MET A 1 -12.77 -45.24 53.67
CA MET A 1 -11.72 -44.26 53.35
C MET A 1 -11.08 -44.41 51.95
N LYS A 2 -11.29 -45.56 51.27
CA LYS A 2 -10.75 -45.76 49.91
C LYS A 2 -11.63 -45.17 48.81
N ASP A 3 -12.93 -45.09 49.01
CA ASP A 3 -13.88 -44.64 47.95
C ASP A 3 -13.88 -43.14 47.70
N ASN A 4 -13.56 -42.33 48.71
CA ASN A 4 -13.48 -40.86 48.56
C ASN A 4 -12.25 -40.39 47.73
N LEU A 5 -11.17 -41.19 47.72
CA LEU A 5 -9.97 -40.85 46.98
C LEU A 5 -10.14 -41.07 45.47
N SER A 6 -10.99 -42.04 45.07
CA SER A 6 -11.27 -42.34 43.68
C SER A 6 -12.19 -41.30 43.02
N ILE A 7 -13.08 -40.69 43.79
CA ILE A 7 -14.00 -39.64 43.31
C ILE A 7 -13.26 -38.32 43.15
N LEU A 8 -12.34 -37.98 44.06
CA LEU A 8 -11.48 -36.79 43.93
C LEU A 8 -10.55 -36.86 42.70
N SER A 9 -9.98 -38.08 42.44
CA SER A 9 -9.12 -38.28 41.27
C SER A 9 -9.87 -38.13 39.95
N LYS A 10 -11.09 -38.66 39.87
CA LYS A 10 -11.93 -38.54 38.66
C LYS A 10 -12.45 -37.13 38.44
N SER A 11 -12.76 -36.39 39.50
CA SER A 11 -13.18 -34.99 39.43
C SER A 11 -12.02 -34.06 38.98
N PHE A 12 -10.81 -34.34 39.46
CA PHE A 12 -9.62 -33.57 39.07
C PHE A 12 -9.21 -33.84 37.62
N MET A 13 -9.40 -35.07 37.12
CA MET A 13 -9.11 -35.44 35.73
C MET A 13 -10.12 -34.83 34.73
N LEU A 14 -11.38 -34.62 35.16
CA LEU A 14 -12.41 -33.98 34.37
C LEU A 14 -12.18 -32.47 34.26
N MET A 15 -11.57 -31.84 35.27
CA MET A 15 -11.31 -30.38 35.29
C MET A 15 -10.11 -29.97 34.41
N ILE A 16 -9.16 -30.89 34.16
CA ILE A 16 -8.02 -30.65 33.27
C ILE A 16 -8.43 -30.77 31.81
N SER A 17 -9.52 -31.48 31.49
CA SER A 17 -9.99 -31.69 30.12
C SER A 17 -10.66 -30.45 29.48
N VAL A 18 -11.03 -29.45 30.28
CA VAL A 18 -11.73 -28.21 29.79
C VAL A 18 -10.79 -27.08 29.41
N CYS A 19 -9.50 -27.17 29.79
CA CYS A 19 -8.53 -26.08 29.53
C CYS A 19 -7.81 -26.19 28.17
N ILE A 20 -8.15 -27.14 27.29
CA ILE A 20 -7.53 -27.30 25.96
C ILE A 20 -8.44 -26.75 24.84
N VAL A 21 -9.51 -26.04 25.17
CA VAL A 21 -10.30 -25.33 24.19
C VAL A 21 -9.67 -23.94 24.02
N GLY A 22 -8.63 -23.95 23.36
CA GLY A 22 -8.30 -23.04 22.65
C GLY A 22 -7.55 -21.97 22.32
N CYS A 23 -6.80 -21.57 21.80
CA CYS A 23 -6.42 -20.57 20.84
C CYS A 23 -6.36 -21.24 19.45
N MET A 24 -7.47 -21.56 18.87
CA MET A 24 -7.54 -21.60 17.42
C MET A 24 -7.34 -20.15 16.99
N ASN A 25 -6.15 -19.81 16.51
CA ASN A 25 -5.97 -18.60 15.72
C ASN A 25 -7.00 -18.66 14.59
N LYS A 26 -8.13 -17.95 14.78
CA LYS A 26 -9.13 -17.83 13.75
C LYS A 26 -8.46 -17.10 12.61
N GLN A 27 -8.18 -17.81 11.53
CA GLN A 27 -7.67 -17.21 10.32
C GLN A 27 -8.68 -16.16 9.86
N GLN A 28 -8.22 -14.92 9.67
CA GLN A 28 -9.09 -13.82 9.22
C GLN A 28 -9.69 -14.17 7.86
N THR A 29 -10.96 -13.88 7.68
CA THR A 29 -11.58 -13.99 6.36
C THR A 29 -11.05 -12.92 5.43
N LYS A 30 -11.25 -13.08 4.14
CA LYS A 30 -10.89 -12.13 3.10
C LYS A 30 -11.53 -10.76 3.36
N GLU A 31 -12.78 -10.78 3.76
CA GLU A 31 -13.58 -9.60 4.08
C GLU A 31 -13.05 -8.90 5.34
N GLU A 32 -12.69 -9.64 6.39
CA GLU A 32 -12.10 -9.08 7.61
C GLU A 32 -10.75 -8.41 7.31
N ILE A 33 -9.89 -9.03 6.49
CA ILE A 33 -8.58 -8.46 6.09
C ILE A 33 -8.79 -7.16 5.32
N TYR A 34 -9.76 -7.17 4.41
CA TYR A 34 -10.11 -6.03 3.60
C TYR A 34 -10.65 -4.86 4.42
N ASP A 35 -11.60 -5.12 5.32
CA ASP A 35 -12.18 -4.09 6.18
C ASP A 35 -11.13 -3.48 7.11
N ASP A 36 -10.23 -4.27 7.64
CA ASP A 36 -9.09 -3.80 8.44
C ASP A 36 -8.19 -2.85 7.63
N PHE A 37 -7.86 -3.22 6.39
CA PHE A 37 -7.07 -2.39 5.50
C PHE A 37 -7.81 -1.08 5.17
N LYS A 38 -9.08 -1.16 4.79
CA LYS A 38 -9.92 0.01 4.48
C LYS A 38 -10.01 0.97 5.66
N ASN A 39 -10.23 0.43 6.86
CA ASN A 39 -10.30 1.23 8.08
C ASN A 39 -8.94 1.90 8.40
N GLN A 40 -7.83 1.20 8.22
CA GLN A 40 -6.51 1.79 8.43
C GLN A 40 -6.28 2.95 7.47
N ILE A 41 -6.56 2.77 6.19
CA ILE A 41 -6.30 3.74 5.13
C ILE A 41 -7.20 4.97 5.23
N SER A 42 -8.48 4.80 5.53
CA SER A 42 -9.42 5.93 5.66
C SER A 42 -9.04 6.90 6.78
N ASN A 43 -8.35 6.40 7.81
CA ASN A 43 -7.91 7.17 8.97
C ASN A 43 -6.51 7.80 8.84
N ILE A 44 -5.81 7.57 7.73
CA ILE A 44 -4.48 8.16 7.52
C ILE A 44 -4.62 9.62 7.11
N SER A 45 -3.96 10.54 7.83
CA SER A 45 -3.81 11.94 7.44
C SER A 45 -2.57 12.19 6.58
N SER A 46 -1.52 11.41 6.82
CA SER A 46 -0.29 11.46 6.02
C SER A 46 0.52 10.18 6.14
N TYR A 47 1.40 9.92 5.16
CA TYR A 47 2.44 8.91 5.25
C TYR A 47 3.76 9.37 4.64
N THR A 48 4.83 8.71 5.05
CA THR A 48 6.12 8.72 4.37
C THR A 48 6.60 7.29 4.18
N CYS A 49 7.25 7.02 3.04
CA CYS A 49 7.89 5.73 2.78
C CYS A 49 9.05 5.88 1.81
N THR A 50 9.83 4.82 1.64
CA THR A 50 10.78 4.66 0.55
C THR A 50 10.13 3.82 -0.54
N ALA A 51 10.11 4.32 -1.77
CA ALA A 51 9.57 3.63 -2.93
C ALA A 51 10.70 3.31 -3.92
N ASN A 52 10.89 2.02 -4.22
CA ASN A 52 11.73 1.58 -5.32
C ASN A 52 10.83 1.43 -6.55
N VAL A 53 10.98 2.31 -7.51
CA VAL A 53 10.18 2.37 -8.74
C VAL A 53 11.00 1.80 -9.88
N GLU A 54 10.51 0.73 -10.48
CA GLU A 54 11.01 0.17 -11.72
C GLU A 54 10.08 0.60 -12.86
N ALA A 55 10.60 1.41 -13.77
CA ALA A 55 9.92 1.76 -15.02
C ALA A 55 10.30 0.73 -16.08
N ILE A 56 9.34 0.02 -16.62
CA ILE A 56 9.53 -1.03 -17.59
C ILE A 56 9.55 -0.42 -18.99
N GLY A 57 10.70 -0.48 -19.62
CA GLY A 57 10.91 0.05 -20.96
C GLY A 57 11.07 -1.06 -22.02
N ASN A 58 10.83 -0.73 -23.28
CA ASN A 58 10.92 -1.68 -24.40
C ASN A 58 12.33 -2.25 -24.62
N LYS A 59 13.38 -1.54 -24.18
CA LYS A 59 14.77 -1.97 -24.35
C LYS A 59 15.44 -2.33 -23.04
N GLU A 60 15.22 -1.53 -22.02
CA GLU A 60 15.79 -1.70 -20.69
C GLU A 60 14.87 -1.10 -19.64
N ASN A 61 14.91 -1.66 -18.44
CA ASN A 61 14.20 -1.15 -17.30
C ASN A 61 15.05 -0.09 -16.58
N THR A 62 14.40 0.96 -16.12
CA THR A 62 15.07 2.01 -15.33
C THR A 62 14.55 1.97 -13.89
N THR A 63 15.47 2.00 -12.94
CA THR A 63 15.12 1.96 -11.51
C THR A 63 15.41 3.30 -10.84
N TYR A 64 14.44 3.78 -10.09
CA TYR A 64 14.52 4.95 -9.24
C TYR A 64 14.23 4.57 -7.78
N VAL A 65 14.84 5.28 -6.86
CA VAL A 65 14.47 5.22 -5.44
C VAL A 65 14.05 6.60 -4.99
N PHE A 66 12.83 6.67 -4.50
CA PHE A 66 12.25 7.93 -3.99
C PHE A 66 11.92 7.82 -2.50
N LYS A 67 12.01 8.93 -1.81
CA LYS A 67 11.24 9.14 -0.60
C LYS A 67 9.90 9.73 -1.00
N HIS A 68 8.83 9.00 -0.69
CA HIS A 68 7.47 9.48 -0.88
C HIS A 68 6.98 10.19 0.38
N THR A 69 6.27 11.29 0.20
CA THR A 69 5.50 11.95 1.24
C THR A 69 4.12 12.27 0.71
N TYR A 70 3.11 11.89 1.45
CA TYR A 70 1.72 12.19 1.19
C TYR A 70 1.10 12.89 2.39
N LYS A 71 0.23 13.87 2.16
CA LYS A 71 -0.63 14.49 3.18
C LYS A 71 -1.98 14.80 2.55
N LYS A 72 -3.04 14.43 3.25
CA LYS A 72 -4.40 14.82 2.85
C LYS A 72 -4.55 16.35 2.84
N PRO A 73 -5.38 16.92 1.97
CA PRO A 73 -6.15 16.19 0.97
C PRO A 73 -5.34 15.81 -0.29
N ASP A 74 -4.41 16.67 -0.77
CA ASP A 74 -3.84 16.56 -2.13
C ASP A 74 -2.37 17.00 -2.18
N TYR A 75 -1.60 16.73 -1.14
CA TYR A 75 -0.17 17.02 -1.16
C TYR A 75 0.61 15.73 -1.39
N TYR A 76 1.41 15.70 -2.46
CA TYR A 76 2.30 14.62 -2.84
C TYR A 76 3.69 15.15 -3.11
N LYS A 77 4.72 14.46 -2.60
CA LYS A 77 6.11 14.80 -2.87
C LYS A 77 6.93 13.55 -3.12
N LEU A 78 7.70 13.59 -4.20
CA LEU A 78 8.79 12.67 -4.52
C LEU A 78 10.12 13.38 -4.29
N GLU A 79 11.02 12.77 -3.53
CA GLU A 79 12.40 13.20 -3.39
C GLU A 79 13.30 12.08 -3.90
N VAL A 80 14.15 12.36 -4.88
CA VAL A 80 15.04 11.37 -5.49
C VAL A 80 16.15 10.99 -4.54
N ILE A 81 16.28 9.70 -4.24
CA ILE A 81 17.40 9.13 -3.49
C ILE A 81 18.41 8.51 -4.45
N LEU A 82 17.94 7.81 -5.48
CA LEU A 82 18.71 7.23 -6.58
C LEU A 82 18.00 7.46 -7.91
N PRO A 83 18.75 7.61 -9.02
CA PRO A 83 20.21 7.54 -9.15
C PRO A 83 20.92 8.77 -8.57
N LYS A 84 22.24 8.63 -8.32
CA LYS A 84 23.04 9.66 -7.62
C LYS A 84 23.09 11.01 -8.32
N ASN A 85 23.09 11.01 -9.67
CA ASN A 85 23.09 12.22 -10.49
C ASN A 85 21.76 13.03 -10.42
N LEU A 86 20.70 12.45 -9.84
CA LEU A 86 19.43 13.13 -9.65
C LEU A 86 19.09 13.31 -8.15
N LYS A 87 19.98 12.88 -7.26
CA LYS A 87 19.73 12.88 -5.82
C LYS A 87 19.38 14.28 -5.31
N GLY A 88 18.32 14.33 -4.48
CA GLY A 88 17.83 15.55 -3.86
C GLY A 88 16.86 16.34 -4.72
N LYS A 89 16.72 16.03 -6.03
CA LYS A 89 15.68 16.63 -6.84
C LYS A 89 14.32 16.23 -6.30
N THR A 90 13.37 17.18 -6.30
CA THR A 90 12.01 16.91 -5.80
C THR A 90 10.96 17.29 -6.83
N ILE A 91 9.87 16.53 -6.81
CA ILE A 91 8.64 16.84 -7.51
C ILE A 91 7.55 16.91 -6.44
N GLU A 92 6.92 18.07 -6.33
CA GLU A 92 5.82 18.31 -5.40
C GLU A 92 4.55 18.63 -6.17
N TYR A 93 3.48 17.90 -5.87
CA TYR A 93 2.15 18.18 -6.37
C TYR A 93 1.37 18.90 -5.27
N LYS A 94 0.87 20.08 -5.57
CA LYS A 94 0.21 20.96 -4.60
C LYS A 94 -0.96 21.67 -5.26
N GLY A 95 -2.12 21.06 -5.19
CA GLY A 95 -3.31 21.56 -5.87
C GLY A 95 -3.12 21.60 -7.40
N ASP A 96 -3.27 22.78 -7.98
CA ASP A 96 -3.16 23.03 -9.41
C ASP A 96 -1.72 23.20 -9.93
N LYS A 97 -0.72 22.94 -9.08
CA LYS A 97 0.70 23.20 -9.39
C LYS A 97 1.57 21.98 -9.16
N ILE A 98 2.56 21.84 -10.04
CA ILE A 98 3.68 20.91 -9.89
C ILE A 98 4.95 21.75 -9.73
N LEU A 99 5.66 21.55 -8.61
CA LEU A 99 6.93 22.22 -8.35
C LEU A 99 8.07 21.20 -8.55
N VAL A 100 8.96 21.48 -9.48
CA VAL A 100 10.16 20.68 -9.74
C VAL A 100 11.37 21.46 -9.25
N HIS A 101 11.96 21.02 -8.14
CA HIS A 101 13.14 21.66 -7.56
C HIS A 101 14.40 20.88 -7.90
N ASN A 102 15.42 21.61 -8.34
CA ASN A 102 16.76 21.11 -8.58
C ASN A 102 17.75 21.74 -7.58
N PRO A 103 18.23 21.01 -6.55
CA PRO A 103 19.11 21.55 -5.53
C PRO A 103 20.51 21.92 -6.06
N ASP A 104 20.97 21.31 -7.17
CA ASP A 104 22.30 21.56 -7.73
C ASP A 104 22.46 23.00 -8.23
N ILE A 105 21.38 23.61 -8.69
CA ILE A 105 21.36 25.00 -9.18
C ILE A 105 20.45 25.88 -8.32
N ASN A 106 19.90 25.32 -7.23
CA ASN A 106 18.97 25.96 -6.32
C ASN A 106 17.79 26.66 -7.06
N ASP A 107 17.25 25.96 -8.05
CA ASP A 107 16.17 26.46 -8.90
C ASP A 107 14.90 25.62 -8.74
N THR A 108 13.75 26.27 -8.93
CA THR A 108 12.43 25.63 -8.88
C THR A 108 11.60 26.07 -10.06
N ILE A 109 11.18 25.11 -10.85
CA ILE A 109 10.26 25.31 -11.96
C ILE A 109 8.84 25.01 -11.46
N GLU A 110 7.92 25.94 -11.70
CA GLU A 110 6.50 25.76 -11.48
C GLU A 110 5.82 25.40 -12.80
N LEU A 111 5.08 24.29 -12.80
CA LEU A 111 4.30 23.81 -13.93
C LEU A 111 2.82 23.75 -13.53
N PRO A 112 1.88 24.00 -14.44
CA PRO A 112 0.48 23.75 -14.17
C PRO A 112 0.23 22.24 -14.06
N ASN A 113 -0.56 21.83 -13.08
CA ASN A 113 -1.04 20.46 -12.96
C ASN A 113 -2.30 20.31 -13.84
N ILE A 114 -2.08 20.17 -15.15
CA ILE A 114 -3.16 20.13 -16.16
C ILE A 114 -3.87 18.77 -16.17
N ASN A 115 -3.17 17.70 -15.73
CA ASN A 115 -3.70 16.36 -15.72
C ASN A 115 -3.61 15.82 -14.29
N ASP A 116 -4.73 15.42 -13.74
CA ASP A 116 -4.82 14.70 -12.45
C ASP A 116 -4.08 13.34 -12.47
N ASP A 117 -3.48 12.98 -13.59
CA ASP A 117 -2.98 11.65 -13.93
C ASP A 117 -1.57 11.32 -13.43
N ALA A 118 -0.86 12.28 -12.85
CA ALA A 118 0.56 12.08 -12.52
C ALA A 118 0.84 11.43 -11.15
N HIS A 119 -0.19 11.10 -10.39
CA HIS A 119 -0.07 10.64 -9.00
C HIS A 119 -0.14 9.11 -8.84
N TYR A 120 -0.26 8.36 -9.91
CA TYR A 120 -0.49 6.90 -9.87
C TYR A 120 0.56 6.09 -9.11
N LEU A 121 1.76 6.66 -8.88
CA LEU A 121 2.79 6.04 -8.05
C LEU A 121 2.53 6.15 -6.55
N PHE A 122 1.54 6.95 -6.14
CA PHE A 122 1.24 7.20 -4.73
C PHE A 122 0.06 6.35 -4.24
N ILE A 123 0.24 5.78 -3.06
CA ILE A 123 -0.83 5.05 -2.39
C ILE A 123 -2.01 5.95 -2.04
N GLY A 124 -1.76 7.25 -1.77
CA GLY A 124 -2.83 8.22 -1.53
C GLY A 124 -3.78 8.35 -2.69
N ASP A 125 -3.25 8.34 -3.92
CA ASP A 125 -4.04 8.37 -5.14
C ASP A 125 -4.79 7.06 -5.37
N PHE A 126 -4.11 5.92 -5.20
CA PHE A 126 -4.75 4.62 -5.22
C PHE A 126 -5.97 4.56 -4.28
N ILE A 127 -5.84 5.09 -3.05
CA ILE A 127 -6.93 5.14 -2.08
C ILE A 127 -8.09 5.99 -2.58
N LYS A 128 -7.78 7.18 -3.15
CA LYS A 128 -8.78 8.08 -3.73
C LYS A 128 -9.56 7.37 -4.84
N ASN A 129 -8.86 6.77 -5.78
CA ASN A 129 -9.46 6.03 -6.90
C ASN A 129 -10.25 4.82 -6.41
N TYR A 130 -9.71 4.07 -5.46
CA TYR A 130 -10.37 2.93 -4.85
C TYR A 130 -11.69 3.31 -4.16
N MET A 131 -11.73 4.42 -3.42
CA MET A 131 -12.96 4.87 -2.77
C MET A 131 -14.04 5.36 -3.74
N GLN A 132 -13.66 5.70 -4.96
CA GLN A 132 -14.56 6.11 -6.04
C GLN A 132 -14.94 4.95 -6.98
N ASN A 133 -14.24 3.81 -6.88
CA ASN A 133 -14.44 2.68 -7.77
C ASN A 133 -15.38 1.64 -7.14
N GLU A 134 -16.53 1.39 -7.79
CA GLU A 134 -17.52 0.44 -7.30
C GLU A 134 -17.14 -1.03 -7.57
N SER A 135 -16.12 -1.29 -8.41
CA SER A 135 -15.78 -2.61 -8.94
C SER A 135 -14.34 -3.06 -8.66
N ALA A 136 -13.84 -2.83 -7.44
CA ALA A 136 -12.53 -3.36 -7.06
C ALA A 136 -12.54 -4.89 -6.99
N ASN A 137 -11.55 -5.53 -7.65
CA ASN A 137 -11.35 -6.97 -7.51
C ASN A 137 -10.40 -7.26 -6.34
N LEU A 138 -10.82 -8.19 -5.47
CA LEU A 138 -10.12 -8.53 -4.24
C LEU A 138 -9.72 -10.00 -4.22
N GLU A 139 -8.44 -10.25 -4.04
CA GLU A 139 -7.90 -11.59 -3.83
C GLU A 139 -7.09 -11.58 -2.52
N ALA A 140 -7.35 -12.53 -1.63
CA ALA A 140 -6.60 -12.69 -0.39
C ALA A 140 -5.97 -14.07 -0.31
N THR A 141 -4.72 -14.10 0.13
CA THR A 141 -3.98 -15.30 0.56
C THR A 141 -3.70 -15.18 2.07
N ASP A 142 -3.03 -16.16 2.66
CA ASP A 142 -2.66 -16.12 4.08
C ASP A 142 -1.77 -14.92 4.43
N ASN A 143 -0.95 -14.44 3.50
CA ASN A 143 0.07 -13.44 3.76
C ASN A 143 -0.21 -12.09 3.09
N GLU A 144 -1.05 -12.04 2.08
CA GLU A 144 -1.18 -10.87 1.21
C GLU A 144 -2.64 -10.67 0.76
N LEU A 145 -3.07 -9.41 0.76
CA LEU A 145 -4.29 -8.94 0.11
C LEU A 145 -3.89 -8.21 -1.17
N LYS A 146 -4.42 -8.68 -2.30
CA LYS A 146 -4.30 -8.03 -3.60
C LYS A 146 -5.58 -7.26 -3.90
N ILE A 147 -5.44 -5.99 -4.25
CA ILE A 147 -6.55 -5.10 -4.60
C ILE A 147 -6.28 -4.56 -6.00
N GLU A 148 -7.13 -4.91 -6.94
CA GLU A 148 -7.07 -4.43 -8.32
C GLU A 148 -8.18 -3.42 -8.57
N ILE A 149 -7.84 -2.26 -9.15
CA ILE A 149 -8.76 -1.21 -9.54
C ILE A 149 -8.44 -0.72 -10.95
N GLU A 150 -9.46 -0.25 -11.64
CA GLU A 150 -9.29 0.50 -12.88
C GLU A 150 -8.91 1.96 -12.56
N ILE A 151 -7.98 2.51 -13.34
CA ILE A 151 -7.64 3.93 -13.27
C ILE A 151 -8.69 4.69 -14.07
N PRO A 152 -9.32 5.74 -13.50
CA PRO A 152 -10.30 6.54 -14.22
C PRO A 152 -9.71 7.20 -15.47
N GLY A 153 -10.48 7.23 -16.55
CA GLY A 153 -10.07 7.83 -17.82
C GLY A 153 -9.74 6.80 -18.89
N ASP A 154 -9.57 7.27 -20.13
CA ASP A 154 -9.26 6.42 -21.30
C ASP A 154 -7.77 6.56 -21.68
N ASN A 155 -6.89 6.16 -20.76
CA ASN A 155 -5.45 6.24 -20.96
C ASN A 155 -4.88 4.86 -21.27
N LYS A 156 -4.29 4.70 -22.47
CA LYS A 156 -3.71 3.44 -22.91
C LYS A 156 -2.52 3.00 -22.06
N TYR A 157 -1.78 3.93 -21.48
CA TYR A 157 -0.57 3.64 -20.69
C TYR A 157 -0.88 3.38 -19.21
N PHE A 158 -1.94 3.98 -18.67
CA PHE A 158 -2.32 3.88 -17.27
C PHE A 158 -3.77 3.39 -17.20
N ASN A 159 -3.97 2.09 -17.15
CA ASN A 159 -5.30 1.49 -17.20
C ASN A 159 -5.72 0.87 -15.87
N LYS A 160 -4.78 0.20 -15.19
CA LYS A 160 -5.06 -0.49 -13.93
C LYS A 160 -3.97 -0.25 -12.90
N GLN A 161 -4.36 -0.29 -11.63
CA GLN A 161 -3.46 -0.37 -10.48
C GLN A 161 -3.76 -1.63 -9.69
N ILE A 162 -2.71 -2.35 -9.28
CA ILE A 162 -2.80 -3.51 -8.41
C ILE A 162 -1.97 -3.21 -7.17
N LEU A 163 -2.61 -3.10 -6.01
CA LEU A 163 -1.95 -2.92 -4.72
C LEU A 163 -1.87 -4.23 -3.97
N TYR A 164 -0.68 -4.54 -3.48
CA TYR A 164 -0.39 -5.71 -2.65
C TYR A 164 -0.12 -5.23 -1.22
N VAL A 165 -0.89 -5.75 -0.28
CA VAL A 165 -0.88 -5.35 1.13
C VAL A 165 -0.53 -6.55 1.99
N ASN A 166 0.43 -6.40 2.87
CA ASN A 166 0.81 -7.42 3.82
C ASN A 166 -0.28 -7.61 4.88
N ASN A 167 -0.78 -8.84 5.03
CA ASN A 167 -1.91 -9.14 5.93
C ASN A 167 -1.57 -8.95 7.41
N ASN A 168 -0.31 -9.07 7.80
CA ASN A 168 0.09 -8.93 9.20
C ASN A 168 0.28 -7.47 9.60
N THR A 169 0.99 -6.70 8.76
CA THR A 169 1.33 -5.31 9.05
C THR A 169 0.30 -4.31 8.52
N LYS A 170 -0.58 -4.75 7.61
CA LYS A 170 -1.52 -3.92 6.84
C LYS A 170 -0.81 -2.81 6.04
N ASN A 171 0.49 -2.95 5.83
CA ASN A 171 1.27 -2.01 5.02
C ASN A 171 1.22 -2.42 3.55
N PRO A 172 1.17 -1.45 2.64
CA PRO A 172 1.45 -1.70 1.24
C PRO A 172 2.90 -2.18 1.05
N ASP A 173 3.07 -3.29 0.34
CA ASP A 173 4.39 -3.85 0.01
C ASP A 173 4.77 -3.53 -1.44
N LYS A 174 3.80 -3.65 -2.36
CA LYS A 174 4.03 -3.46 -3.79
C LYS A 174 2.81 -2.83 -4.47
N MET A 175 3.05 -2.09 -5.54
CA MET A 175 2.02 -1.66 -6.48
C MET A 175 2.51 -1.90 -7.91
N GLU A 176 1.63 -2.38 -8.76
CA GLU A 176 1.83 -2.49 -10.19
C GLU A 176 0.87 -1.55 -10.90
N ILE A 177 1.38 -0.89 -11.94
CA ILE A 177 0.57 -0.07 -12.84
C ILE A 177 0.64 -0.71 -14.20
N LEU A 178 -0.52 -1.04 -14.75
CA LEU A 178 -0.66 -1.76 -16.00
C LEU A 178 -1.20 -0.85 -17.10
N ASN A 179 -0.77 -1.15 -18.33
CA ASN A 179 -1.35 -0.58 -19.54
C ASN A 179 -2.66 -1.27 -19.92
N SER A 180 -3.30 -0.84 -21.01
CA SER A 180 -4.55 -1.41 -21.51
C SER A 180 -4.42 -2.86 -22.03
N GLU A 181 -3.21 -3.35 -22.27
CA GLU A 181 -2.91 -4.71 -22.67
C GLU A 181 -2.65 -5.63 -21.48
N GLY A 182 -2.68 -5.07 -20.25
CA GLY A 182 -2.43 -5.80 -19.01
C GLY A 182 -0.95 -5.99 -18.70
N GLU A 183 -0.06 -5.28 -19.39
CA GLU A 183 1.37 -5.34 -19.14
C GLU A 183 1.78 -4.32 -18.11
N ALA A 184 2.65 -4.70 -17.18
CA ALA A 184 3.18 -3.79 -16.18
C ALA A 184 4.09 -2.74 -16.85
N ILE A 185 3.81 -1.47 -16.57
CA ILE A 185 4.64 -0.34 -17.01
C ILE A 185 5.44 0.25 -15.85
N PHE A 186 4.91 0.13 -14.62
CA PHE A 186 5.63 0.44 -13.40
C PHE A 186 5.43 -0.64 -12.35
N ILE A 187 6.51 -0.96 -11.63
CA ILE A 187 6.47 -1.77 -10.42
C ILE A 187 7.08 -0.94 -9.30
N VAL A 188 6.28 -0.69 -8.26
CA VAL A 188 6.70 0.08 -7.09
C VAL A 188 6.77 -0.84 -5.89
N LYS A 189 7.93 -0.92 -5.22
CA LYS A 189 8.10 -1.66 -3.97
C LYS A 189 8.29 -0.66 -2.83
N TYR A 190 7.43 -0.77 -1.81
CA TYR A 190 7.40 0.17 -0.69
C TYR A 190 8.11 -0.41 0.53
N LYS A 191 8.84 0.45 1.25
CA LYS A 191 9.53 0.12 2.50
C LYS A 191 9.45 1.27 3.49
N ASN A 192 9.65 0.96 4.77
CA ASN A 192 9.77 1.96 5.84
C ASN A 192 8.53 2.87 5.96
N PHE A 193 7.35 2.29 5.85
CA PHE A 193 6.12 3.03 6.02
C PHE A 193 5.99 3.65 7.41
N LYS A 194 5.66 4.95 7.45
CA LYS A 194 5.33 5.70 8.66
C LYS A 194 4.05 6.48 8.42
N TYR A 195 3.04 6.19 9.20
CA TYR A 195 1.74 6.85 9.12
C TYR A 195 1.55 7.87 10.22
N LYS A 196 0.71 8.88 9.95
CA LYS A 196 0.03 9.69 10.94
C LYS A 196 -1.47 9.56 10.73
N LYS A 197 -2.18 9.38 11.82
CA LYS A 197 -3.64 9.42 11.89
C LYS A 197 -4.10 10.84 12.11
#